data_27d923255f0e75fc0961049c4651f17d
#
_entry.id   27d923255f0e75fc0961049c4651f17d
#
_cell.length_a   1.000
_cell.length_b   1.000
_cell.length_c   1.000
_cell.angle_alpha   90.00
_cell.angle_beta   90.00
_cell.angle_gamma   90.00
#
_symmetry.space_group_name_H-M   'P 1'
#
loop_
_entity.id
_entity.type
_entity.pdbx_description
1 polymer ?
#
loop_
_entity_poly.entity_id
_entity_poly.type
_entity_poly.pdbx_seq_one_letter_code
_entity_poly.pdbx_strand_id
1 'polypeptide(L)'
;VERAGWLMQPPPGHDEFLEWNTRIHGLTARDVVRAPGWSAQLPALTAFAGDDVLVAHNAGFDMSVLRRASEATGDECPPYAYLCSLQVARKTYDLESYRLPLAAAAAGFLDFPHHDALADAEACARIMIDAAERHGAHDLAALADTLSLRIGRIAVTEKANV
;
A
#
# COMPACT_ATOMS: atom_id res chain seq x y z
N VAL A 1 -12.35 -12.42 4.82
CA VAL A 1 -11.31 -11.42 4.55
C VAL A 1 -11.49 -10.31 5.58
N GLU A 2 -10.46 -10.04 6.36
CA GLU A 2 -10.45 -8.96 7.33
C GLU A 2 -10.10 -7.64 6.64
N ARG A 3 -10.67 -6.53 7.14
CA ARG A 3 -10.44 -5.18 6.63
C ARG A 3 -10.21 -4.24 7.80
N ALA A 4 -9.22 -3.38 7.69
CA ALA A 4 -8.93 -2.33 8.65
C ALA A 4 -8.55 -1.04 7.93
N GLY A 5 -8.92 0.10 8.50
CA GLY A 5 -8.57 1.41 7.99
C GLY A 5 -8.40 2.37 9.16
N TRP A 6 -7.38 3.23 9.08
CA TRP A 6 -7.07 4.20 10.13
C TRP A 6 -6.80 5.57 9.53
N LEU A 7 -7.32 6.61 10.18
CA LEU A 7 -6.85 7.97 9.97
C LEU A 7 -5.68 8.23 10.91
N MET A 8 -4.67 8.95 10.42
CA MET A 8 -3.49 9.32 11.19
C MET A 8 -3.24 10.82 11.08
N GLN A 9 -2.84 11.43 12.19
CA GLN A 9 -2.34 12.79 12.18
C GLN A 9 -0.90 12.78 11.65
N PRO A 10 -0.57 13.57 10.61
CA PRO A 10 0.80 13.71 10.16
C PRO A 10 1.72 14.25 11.26
N PRO A 11 3.00 13.85 11.31
CA PRO A 11 3.94 14.37 12.28
C PRO A 11 4.24 15.86 12.01
N PRO A 12 4.67 16.62 13.05
CA PRO A 12 5.06 18.03 12.90
C PRO A 12 6.09 18.21 11.76
N GLY A 13 5.88 19.24 10.94
CA GLY A 13 6.71 19.51 9.76
C GLY A 13 6.30 18.73 8.50
N HIS A 14 5.33 17.83 8.61
CA HIS A 14 4.72 17.10 7.50
C HIS A 14 3.19 17.26 7.48
N ASP A 15 2.67 18.24 8.19
CA ASP A 15 1.27 18.50 8.46
C ASP A 15 0.66 19.60 7.56
N GLU A 16 1.35 19.96 6.48
CA GLU A 16 0.83 20.85 5.44
C GLU A 16 -0.12 20.09 4.50
N PHE A 17 -1.39 20.51 4.48
CA PHE A 17 -2.41 19.97 3.59
C PHE A 17 -2.46 20.78 2.30
N LEU A 18 -1.66 20.37 1.31
CA LEU A 18 -1.66 21.00 0.00
C LEU A 18 -3.01 20.78 -0.69
N GLU A 19 -3.57 21.83 -1.29
CA GLU A 19 -4.87 21.78 -1.98
C GLU A 19 -4.93 20.67 -3.04
N TRP A 20 -3.83 20.43 -3.74
CA TRP A 20 -3.72 19.37 -4.72
C TRP A 20 -3.94 17.97 -4.10
N ASN A 21 -3.29 17.69 -2.99
CA ASN A 21 -3.43 16.41 -2.29
C ASN A 21 -4.85 16.25 -1.74
N THR A 22 -5.40 17.29 -1.13
CA THR A 22 -6.78 17.31 -0.63
C THR A 22 -7.81 17.05 -1.73
N ARG A 23 -7.59 17.54 -2.95
CA ARG A 23 -8.46 17.23 -4.10
C ARG A 23 -8.42 15.74 -4.48
N ILE A 24 -7.31 15.05 -4.25
CA ILE A 24 -7.16 13.64 -4.58
C ILE A 24 -7.84 12.75 -3.54
N HIS A 25 -7.49 12.89 -2.26
CA HIS A 25 -7.94 11.98 -1.19
C HIS A 25 -9.09 12.53 -0.33
N GLY A 26 -9.50 13.78 -0.53
CA GLY A 26 -10.61 14.42 0.18
C GLY A 26 -10.35 14.78 1.63
N LEU A 27 -9.19 14.44 2.21
CA LEU A 27 -8.87 14.67 3.62
C LEU A 27 -8.31 16.07 3.84
N THR A 28 -8.73 16.69 4.94
CA THR A 28 -8.27 18.00 5.42
C THR A 28 -7.62 17.87 6.80
N ALA A 29 -6.93 18.91 7.25
CA ALA A 29 -6.38 18.95 8.61
C ALA A 29 -7.43 18.73 9.70
N ARG A 30 -8.69 19.13 9.45
CA ARG A 30 -9.80 18.92 10.41
C ARG A 30 -10.15 17.46 10.60
N ASP A 31 -10.01 16.66 9.56
CA ASP A 31 -10.39 15.24 9.58
C ASP A 31 -9.42 14.43 10.43
N VAL A 32 -8.16 14.86 10.51
CA VAL A 32 -7.08 14.13 11.20
C VAL A 32 -6.63 14.75 12.53
N VAL A 33 -7.15 15.95 12.90
CA VAL A 33 -6.70 16.70 14.08
C VAL A 33 -6.82 15.92 15.42
N ARG A 34 -7.73 14.95 15.47
CA ARG A 34 -7.95 14.08 16.65
C ARG A 34 -7.50 12.64 16.41
N ALA A 35 -6.96 12.36 15.24
CA ALA A 35 -6.44 11.04 14.94
C ALA A 35 -5.12 10.79 15.67
N PRO A 36 -4.81 9.54 16.02
CA PRO A 36 -3.50 9.20 16.57
C PRO A 36 -2.41 9.47 15.54
N GLY A 37 -1.20 9.79 16.01
CA GLY A 37 -0.01 9.87 15.15
C GLY A 37 0.53 8.49 14.78
N TRP A 38 1.57 8.47 13.93
CA TRP A 38 2.18 7.24 13.42
C TRP A 38 2.63 6.28 14.52
N SER A 39 3.40 6.76 15.52
CA SER A 39 3.91 5.92 16.62
C SER A 39 2.80 5.18 17.38
N ALA A 40 1.64 5.84 17.56
CA ALA A 40 0.50 5.23 18.23
C ALA A 40 -0.24 4.21 17.33
N GLN A 41 -0.18 4.39 16.02
CA GLN A 41 -0.89 3.55 15.05
C GLN A 41 -0.06 2.37 14.54
N LEU A 42 1.27 2.49 14.55
CA LEU A 42 2.19 1.46 14.06
C LEU A 42 1.97 0.08 14.70
N PRO A 43 1.71 -0.06 16.02
CA PRO A 43 1.40 -1.36 16.62
C PRO A 43 0.14 -2.01 16.04
N ALA A 44 -0.89 -1.24 15.71
CA ALA A 44 -2.11 -1.78 15.09
C ALA A 44 -1.85 -2.26 13.66
N LEU A 45 -1.06 -1.50 12.88
CA LEU A 45 -0.63 -1.91 11.54
C LEU A 45 0.18 -3.21 11.60
N THR A 46 1.16 -3.31 12.51
CA THR A 46 2.01 -4.50 12.63
C THR A 46 1.22 -5.72 13.10
N ALA A 47 0.28 -5.53 14.02
CA ALA A 47 -0.60 -6.62 14.47
C ALA A 47 -1.52 -7.12 13.34
N PHE A 48 -2.00 -6.21 12.48
CA PHE A 48 -2.85 -6.56 11.34
C PHE A 48 -2.08 -7.22 10.19
N ALA A 49 -0.90 -6.68 9.86
CA ALA A 49 -0.09 -7.17 8.75
C ALA A 49 0.68 -8.47 9.09
N GLY A 50 1.03 -8.68 10.36
CA GLY A 50 1.85 -9.83 10.75
C GLY A 50 3.16 -9.91 9.96
N ASP A 51 3.49 -11.09 9.48
CA ASP A 51 4.65 -11.38 8.63
C ASP A 51 4.29 -11.47 7.13
N ASP A 52 3.07 -11.07 6.77
CA ASP A 52 2.58 -11.19 5.41
C ASP A 52 3.26 -10.22 4.43
N VAL A 53 3.25 -10.58 3.15
CA VAL A 53 3.74 -9.74 2.06
C VAL A 53 2.74 -8.61 1.81
N LEU A 54 3.18 -7.37 1.95
CA LEU A 54 2.34 -6.20 1.64
C LEU A 54 2.14 -6.06 0.13
N VAL A 55 0.96 -5.64 -0.26
CA VAL A 55 0.64 -5.34 -1.67
C VAL A 55 0.12 -3.91 -1.80
N ALA A 56 0.65 -3.18 -2.77
CA ALA A 56 0.13 -1.87 -3.14
C ALA A 56 0.26 -1.65 -4.65
N HIS A 57 -0.51 -0.70 -5.20
CA HIS A 57 -0.45 -0.34 -6.62
C HIS A 57 0.55 0.80 -6.83
N ASN A 58 1.69 0.51 -7.43
CA ASN A 58 2.90 1.35 -7.42
C ASN A 58 3.59 1.33 -6.03
N ALA A 59 3.76 0.14 -5.50
CA ALA A 59 4.16 -0.14 -4.11
C ALA A 59 5.40 0.61 -3.62
N GLY A 60 6.31 1.03 -4.51
CA GLY A 60 7.47 1.84 -4.13
C GLY A 60 7.09 3.15 -3.44
N PHE A 61 5.96 3.75 -3.82
CA PHE A 61 5.43 4.95 -3.17
C PHE A 61 4.98 4.62 -1.74
N ASP A 62 4.10 3.63 -1.56
CA ASP A 62 3.52 3.26 -0.26
C ASP A 62 4.61 2.82 0.73
N MET A 63 5.55 2.00 0.26
CA MET A 63 6.68 1.56 1.09
C MET A 63 7.58 2.74 1.51
N SER A 64 7.72 3.74 0.64
CA SER A 64 8.46 4.97 0.98
C SER A 64 7.74 5.81 2.04
N VAL A 65 6.39 5.83 2.01
CA VAL A 65 5.58 6.52 3.02
C VAL A 65 5.75 5.85 4.39
N LEU A 66 5.63 4.52 4.47
CA LEU A 66 5.83 3.76 5.72
C LEU A 66 7.22 4.04 6.33
N ARG A 67 8.27 3.99 5.51
CA ARG A 67 9.63 4.27 5.96
C ARG A 67 9.78 5.70 6.45
N ARG A 68 9.32 6.69 5.68
CA ARG A 68 9.44 8.12 6.03
C ARG A 68 8.62 8.49 7.25
N ALA A 69 7.43 7.90 7.42
CA ALA A 69 6.63 8.12 8.62
C ALA A 69 7.36 7.63 9.87
N SER A 70 7.97 6.44 9.81
CA SER A 70 8.79 5.91 10.90
C SER A 70 10.03 6.76 11.17
N GLU A 71 10.74 7.20 10.14
CA GLU A 71 11.90 8.10 10.27
C GLU A 71 11.52 9.43 10.94
N ALA A 72 10.39 10.03 10.53
CA ALA A 72 9.92 11.32 11.05
C ALA A 72 9.51 11.26 12.54
N THR A 73 9.12 10.09 13.03
CA THR A 73 8.71 9.88 14.42
C THR A 73 9.78 9.19 15.28
N GLY A 74 10.89 8.77 14.67
CA GLY A 74 11.96 8.06 15.36
C GLY A 74 11.65 6.59 15.66
N ASP A 75 10.57 6.07 15.06
CA ASP A 75 10.19 4.67 15.17
C ASP A 75 11.05 3.78 14.25
N GLU A 76 11.11 2.50 14.55
CA GLU A 76 11.69 1.50 13.66
C GLU A 76 10.66 1.08 12.60
N CYS A 77 11.02 1.24 11.32
CA CYS A 77 10.16 0.77 10.24
C CYS A 77 10.27 -0.75 10.11
N PRO A 78 9.16 -1.50 10.19
CA PRO A 78 9.21 -2.94 10.01
C PRO A 78 9.72 -3.31 8.61
N PRO A 79 10.59 -4.34 8.48
CA PRO A 79 11.21 -4.72 7.20
C PRO A 79 10.27 -5.58 6.35
N TYR A 80 9.06 -5.08 6.10
CA TYR A 80 8.06 -5.81 5.32
C TYR A 80 8.58 -6.21 3.94
N ALA A 81 8.26 -7.43 3.56
CA ALA A 81 8.29 -7.85 2.17
C ALA A 81 7.11 -7.20 1.42
N TYR A 82 7.28 -6.90 0.14
CA TYR A 82 6.18 -6.34 -0.65
C TYR A 82 6.20 -6.76 -2.11
N LEU A 83 5.02 -6.78 -2.73
CA LEU A 83 4.82 -7.03 -4.15
C LEU A 83 3.95 -5.91 -4.76
N CYS A 84 4.27 -5.52 -5.98
CA CYS A 84 3.61 -4.40 -6.66
C CYS A 84 2.50 -4.91 -7.59
N SER A 85 1.25 -4.62 -7.28
CA SER A 85 0.10 -5.02 -8.12
C SER A 85 0.10 -4.36 -9.51
N LEU A 86 0.72 -3.18 -9.66
CA LEU A 86 0.95 -2.57 -10.98
C LEU A 86 1.85 -3.43 -11.87
N GLN A 87 2.93 -3.99 -11.30
CA GLN A 87 3.82 -4.86 -12.05
C GLN A 87 3.17 -6.20 -12.38
N VAL A 88 2.40 -6.75 -11.45
CA VAL A 88 1.60 -7.95 -11.66
C VAL A 88 0.58 -7.72 -12.77
N ALA A 89 -0.17 -6.61 -12.73
CA ALA A 89 -1.14 -6.27 -13.77
C ALA A 89 -0.50 -6.15 -15.16
N ARG A 90 0.69 -5.55 -15.28
CA ARG A 90 1.45 -5.45 -16.53
C ARG A 90 1.89 -6.79 -17.12
N LYS A 91 2.01 -7.81 -16.29
CA LYS A 91 2.38 -9.17 -16.70
C LYS A 91 1.18 -10.07 -16.96
N THR A 92 0.02 -9.69 -16.43
CA THR A 92 -1.21 -10.50 -16.48
C THR A 92 -2.19 -10.03 -17.54
N TYR A 93 -2.32 -8.72 -17.73
CA TYR A 93 -3.32 -8.12 -18.62
C TYR A 93 -2.66 -7.43 -19.82
N ASP A 94 -3.45 -7.29 -20.88
CA ASP A 94 -3.11 -6.46 -22.05
C ASP A 94 -4.03 -5.22 -22.04
N LEU A 95 -3.54 -4.11 -21.50
CA LEU A 95 -4.30 -2.88 -21.31
C LEU A 95 -3.54 -1.67 -21.87
N GLU A 96 -4.26 -0.69 -22.38
CA GLU A 96 -3.69 0.59 -22.82
C GLU A 96 -3.13 1.41 -21.63
N SER A 97 -3.69 1.21 -20.44
CA SER A 97 -3.23 1.88 -19.20
C SER A 97 -3.42 0.97 -18.00
N TYR A 98 -2.43 0.98 -17.09
CA TYR A 98 -2.41 0.16 -15.88
C TYR A 98 -2.69 0.97 -14.62
N ARG A 99 -3.42 2.09 -14.73
CA ARG A 99 -3.93 2.81 -13.55
C ARG A 99 -4.86 1.89 -12.77
N LEU A 100 -4.87 2.05 -11.44
CA LEU A 100 -5.60 1.15 -10.53
C LEU A 100 -7.05 0.85 -10.96
N PRO A 101 -7.89 1.84 -11.36
CA PRO A 101 -9.26 1.54 -11.77
C PRO A 101 -9.34 0.62 -13.01
N LEU A 102 -8.44 0.78 -13.98
CA LEU A 102 -8.45 -0.02 -15.20
C LEU A 102 -7.91 -1.44 -14.95
N ALA A 103 -6.88 -1.56 -14.12
CA ALA A 103 -6.36 -2.87 -13.73
C ALA A 103 -7.36 -3.64 -12.85
N ALA A 104 -8.04 -2.95 -11.94
CA ALA A 104 -9.12 -3.53 -11.12
C ALA A 104 -10.31 -3.98 -11.96
N ALA A 105 -10.70 -3.19 -12.96
CA ALA A 105 -11.75 -3.56 -13.91
C ALA A 105 -11.40 -4.82 -14.69
N ALA A 106 -10.14 -4.98 -15.12
CA ALA A 106 -9.67 -6.20 -15.78
C ALA A 106 -9.71 -7.43 -14.86
N ALA A 107 -9.60 -7.23 -13.54
CA ALA A 107 -9.79 -8.24 -12.51
C ALA A 107 -11.27 -8.42 -12.10
N GLY A 108 -12.21 -7.81 -12.79
CA GLY A 108 -13.64 -7.91 -12.50
C GLY A 108 -14.14 -7.05 -11.33
N PHE A 109 -13.30 -6.14 -10.81
CA PHE A 109 -13.68 -5.22 -9.74
C PHE A 109 -13.97 -3.84 -10.29
N LEU A 110 -15.27 -3.51 -10.39
CA LEU A 110 -15.79 -2.31 -11.03
C LEU A 110 -16.36 -1.32 -9.99
N ASP A 111 -16.46 -0.07 -10.39
CA ASP A 111 -17.25 0.98 -9.70
C ASP A 111 -16.93 1.17 -8.21
N PHE A 112 -15.65 1.16 -7.85
CA PHE A 112 -15.22 1.47 -6.49
C PHE A 112 -14.82 2.96 -6.34
N PRO A 113 -14.94 3.55 -5.14
CA PRO A 113 -14.56 4.94 -4.87
C PRO A 113 -13.03 5.06 -4.88
N HIS A 114 -12.45 5.29 -6.06
CA HIS A 114 -11.00 5.48 -6.20
C HIS A 114 -10.52 6.70 -5.38
N HIS A 115 -9.35 6.56 -4.76
CA HIS A 115 -8.76 7.43 -3.74
C HIS A 115 -9.37 7.32 -2.33
N ASP A 116 -10.31 6.39 -2.11
CA ASP A 116 -10.57 5.86 -0.78
C ASP A 116 -9.55 4.75 -0.49
N ALA A 117 -8.78 4.91 0.58
CA ALA A 117 -7.64 4.02 0.87
C ALA A 117 -8.05 2.55 1.04
N LEU A 118 -9.22 2.29 1.64
CA LEU A 118 -9.71 0.93 1.85
C LEU A 118 -10.20 0.30 0.54
N ALA A 119 -10.88 1.09 -0.30
CA ALA A 119 -11.33 0.64 -1.61
C ALA A 119 -10.15 0.40 -2.57
N ASP A 120 -9.12 1.26 -2.54
CA ASP A 120 -7.90 1.08 -3.32
C ASP A 120 -7.12 -0.18 -2.87
N ALA A 121 -7.06 -0.46 -1.56
CA ALA A 121 -6.48 -1.68 -1.02
C ALA A 121 -7.24 -2.93 -1.47
N GLU A 122 -8.58 -2.90 -1.47
CA GLU A 122 -9.41 -3.99 -2.00
C GLU A 122 -9.18 -4.20 -3.50
N ALA A 123 -9.10 -3.12 -4.28
CA ALA A 123 -8.80 -3.19 -5.70
C ALA A 123 -7.43 -3.88 -5.95
N CYS A 124 -6.41 -3.53 -5.17
CA CYS A 124 -5.11 -4.22 -5.23
C CYS A 124 -5.23 -5.71 -4.94
N ALA A 125 -5.98 -6.09 -3.89
CA ALA A 125 -6.20 -7.49 -3.54
C ALA A 125 -6.92 -8.26 -4.66
N ARG A 126 -7.93 -7.66 -5.30
CA ARG A 126 -8.65 -8.25 -6.43
C ARG A 126 -7.75 -8.52 -7.63
N ILE A 127 -6.87 -7.57 -7.97
CA ILE A 127 -5.86 -7.77 -9.03
C ILE A 127 -4.96 -8.96 -8.72
N MET A 128 -4.49 -9.08 -7.47
CA MET A 128 -3.59 -10.17 -7.07
C MET A 128 -4.28 -11.53 -7.09
N ILE A 129 -5.54 -11.61 -6.64
CA ILE A 129 -6.33 -12.85 -6.64
C ILE A 129 -6.60 -13.30 -8.08
N ASP A 130 -7.11 -12.42 -8.93
CA ASP A 130 -7.39 -12.75 -10.34
C ASP A 130 -6.10 -13.15 -11.08
N ALA A 131 -4.99 -12.45 -10.84
CA ALA A 131 -3.71 -12.83 -11.42
C ALA A 131 -3.23 -14.19 -10.94
N ALA A 132 -3.36 -14.51 -9.66
CA ALA A 132 -3.00 -15.82 -9.11
C ALA A 132 -3.84 -16.94 -9.74
N GLU A 133 -5.15 -16.74 -9.88
CA GLU A 133 -6.05 -17.68 -10.55
C GLU A 133 -5.66 -17.90 -12.02
N ARG A 134 -5.41 -16.84 -12.78
CA ARG A 134 -5.02 -16.93 -14.21
C ARG A 134 -3.70 -17.65 -14.42
N HIS A 135 -2.77 -17.48 -13.52
CA HIS A 135 -1.42 -18.08 -13.60
C HIS A 135 -1.30 -19.40 -12.83
N GLY A 136 -2.37 -19.88 -12.19
CA GLY A 136 -2.38 -21.11 -11.39
C GLY A 136 -1.46 -21.04 -10.17
N ALA A 137 -1.20 -19.84 -9.66
CA ALA A 137 -0.38 -19.63 -8.48
C ALA A 137 -1.20 -19.79 -7.19
N HIS A 138 -0.67 -20.47 -6.21
CA HIS A 138 -1.36 -20.77 -4.94
C HIS A 138 -1.01 -19.76 -3.83
N ASP A 139 0.03 -18.96 -4.01
CA ASP A 139 0.44 -17.88 -3.11
C ASP A 139 1.19 -16.77 -3.86
N LEU A 140 1.55 -15.70 -3.16
CA LEU A 140 2.24 -14.55 -3.74
C LEU A 140 3.67 -14.86 -4.18
N ALA A 141 4.35 -15.81 -3.55
CA ALA A 141 5.71 -16.21 -3.93
C ALA A 141 5.66 -16.96 -5.26
N ALA A 142 4.77 -17.94 -5.41
CA ALA A 142 4.54 -18.67 -6.64
C ALA A 142 4.10 -17.73 -7.79
N LEU A 143 3.26 -16.73 -7.50
CA LEU A 143 2.86 -15.72 -8.49
C LEU A 143 4.05 -14.88 -8.94
N ALA A 144 4.86 -14.40 -7.99
CA ALA A 144 6.05 -13.61 -8.30
C ALA A 144 7.05 -14.39 -9.16
N ASP A 145 7.31 -15.65 -8.82
CA ASP A 145 8.19 -16.55 -9.58
C ASP A 145 7.66 -16.78 -11.00
N THR A 146 6.38 -17.12 -11.14
CA THR A 146 5.73 -17.36 -12.44
C THR A 146 5.83 -16.12 -13.35
N LEU A 147 5.65 -14.93 -12.79
CA LEU A 147 5.73 -13.66 -13.53
C LEU A 147 7.15 -13.11 -13.64
N SER A 148 8.15 -13.78 -13.08
CA SER A 148 9.53 -13.30 -12.99
C SER A 148 9.63 -11.92 -12.35
N LEU A 149 8.88 -11.71 -11.26
CA LEU A 149 8.88 -10.50 -10.45
C LEU A 149 9.67 -10.73 -9.17
N ARG A 150 10.31 -9.66 -8.68
CA ARG A 150 11.02 -9.70 -7.41
C ARG A 150 10.09 -9.23 -6.28
N ILE A 151 10.00 -10.01 -5.21
CA ILE A 151 9.48 -9.56 -3.93
C ILE A 151 10.51 -8.61 -3.31
N GLY A 152 10.12 -7.34 -3.14
CA GLY A 152 10.94 -6.31 -2.52
C GLY A 152 10.92 -6.42 -1.00
N ARG A 153 11.81 -5.66 -0.33
CA ARG A 153 11.77 -5.43 1.12
C ARG A 153 11.95 -3.95 1.40
N ILE A 154 11.29 -3.45 2.44
CA ILE A 154 11.54 -2.09 2.93
C ILE A 154 12.95 -2.09 3.51
N ALA A 155 13.79 -1.18 3.02
CA ALA A 155 15.14 -1.02 3.57
C ALA A 155 15.04 -0.46 4.99
N VAL A 156 15.59 -1.16 5.96
CA VAL A 156 15.75 -0.65 7.34
C VAL A 156 16.90 0.36 7.31
N THR A 157 16.63 1.57 7.78
CA THR A 157 17.69 2.55 7.99
C THR A 157 18.47 2.10 9.23
N GLU A 158 19.70 1.60 9.06
CA GLU A 158 20.58 1.37 10.20
C GLU A 158 20.78 2.71 10.91
N LYS A 159 20.37 2.79 12.17
CA LYS A 159 20.73 3.94 13.02
C LYS A 159 22.25 3.94 13.09
N ALA A 160 22.88 4.96 12.51
CA ALA A 160 24.30 5.17 12.70
C ALA A 160 24.55 5.26 14.21
N ASN A 161 25.25 4.27 14.76
CA ASN A 161 25.76 4.33 16.11
C ASN A 161 26.75 5.47 16.17
N VAL A 162 26.35 6.57 16.81
CA VAL A 162 27.24 7.67 17.19
C VAL A 162 27.74 7.40 18.61
#